data_50ab2991d1054347b8fa73a49d1bffad
#
_entry.id   50ab2991d1054347b8fa73a49d1bffad
#
_cell.length_a   1.000
_cell.length_b   1.000
_cell.length_c   1.000
_cell.angle_alpha   90.00
_cell.angle_beta   90.00
_cell.angle_gamma   90.00
#
_symmetry.space_group_name_H-M   'P 1'
#
loop_
_entity.id
_entity.type
_entity.pdbx_description
1 polymer ?
#
loop_
_entity_poly.entity_id
_entity_poly.type
_entity_poly.pdbx_seq_one_letter_code
_entity_poly.pdbx_strand_id
1 'polypeptide(L)'
;MLLFLIQNVDVFAWSPYEVPKVDPEFIVHKLNVDPSVPPKKHKPRRLAKIHVEAVKTEVQRLKEVRVIREIYFPEWLANTLVVKKKNGKWRVYVDFTDLNQACSKDPFPMPKINQLVDSTYGHPRMSFLDAF
;
A
#
# COMPACT_ATOMS: atom_id res chain seq x y z
N MET A 1 -28.31 0.03 -9.85
CA MET A 1 -26.99 0.04 -9.17
C MET A 1 -27.10 -0.37 -7.70
N LEU A 2 -27.92 0.27 -6.87
CA LEU A 2 -28.04 -0.06 -5.43
C LEU A 2 -28.46 -1.51 -5.18
N LEU A 3 -29.47 -2.00 -5.89
CA LEU A 3 -29.93 -3.42 -5.80
C LEU A 3 -28.81 -4.41 -6.16
N PHE A 4 -28.02 -4.10 -7.19
CA PHE A 4 -26.88 -4.93 -7.59
C PHE A 4 -25.82 -5.00 -6.48
N LEU A 5 -25.50 -3.88 -5.85
CA LEU A 5 -24.54 -3.85 -4.73
C LEU A 5 -25.04 -4.62 -3.52
N ILE A 6 -26.34 -4.50 -3.20
CA ILE A 6 -26.95 -5.24 -2.09
C ILE A 6 -26.95 -6.77 -2.36
N GLN A 7 -27.19 -7.17 -3.60
CA GLN A 7 -27.20 -8.59 -3.98
C GLN A 7 -25.79 -9.21 -4.00
N ASN A 8 -24.73 -8.39 -4.08
CA ASN A 8 -23.34 -8.84 -4.14
C ASN A 8 -22.53 -8.28 -2.96
N VAL A 9 -23.16 -8.13 -1.80
CA VAL A 9 -22.52 -7.56 -0.60
C VAL A 9 -21.34 -8.40 -0.10
N ASP A 10 -21.39 -9.70 -0.35
CA ASP A 10 -20.38 -10.70 -0.02
C ASP A 10 -19.07 -10.56 -0.82
N VAL A 11 -19.12 -9.85 -1.95
CA VAL A 11 -17.92 -9.56 -2.76
C VAL A 11 -17.09 -8.42 -2.18
N PHE A 12 -17.66 -7.61 -1.28
CA PHE A 12 -16.98 -6.46 -0.67
C PHE A 12 -16.35 -6.83 0.67
N ALA A 13 -15.11 -6.41 0.87
CA ALA A 13 -14.44 -6.54 2.16
C ALA A 13 -14.86 -5.38 3.09
N TRP A 14 -15.48 -5.69 4.22
CA TRP A 14 -15.92 -4.74 5.24
C TRP A 14 -14.88 -4.56 6.34
N SER A 15 -13.91 -5.45 6.40
CA SER A 15 -12.79 -5.40 7.33
C SER A 15 -11.49 -5.85 6.66
N PRO A 16 -10.32 -5.46 7.17
CA PRO A 16 -9.02 -5.94 6.66
C PRO A 16 -8.85 -7.46 6.68
N TYR A 17 -9.65 -8.16 7.50
CA TYR A 17 -9.61 -9.63 7.61
C TYR A 17 -10.37 -10.33 6.50
N GLU A 18 -11.29 -9.61 5.84
CA GLU A 18 -12.15 -10.12 4.77
C GLU A 18 -11.57 -9.86 3.38
N VAL A 19 -10.48 -9.09 3.27
CA VAL A 19 -9.84 -8.82 1.97
C VAL A 19 -9.41 -10.16 1.36
N PRO A 20 -10.03 -10.61 0.26
CA PRO A 20 -9.67 -11.86 -0.37
C PRO A 20 -8.24 -11.72 -0.89
N LYS A 21 -7.41 -12.69 -0.54
CA LYS A 21 -6.09 -12.77 -1.15
C LYS A 21 -6.28 -13.30 -2.56
N VAL A 22 -5.73 -12.57 -3.53
CA VAL A 22 -5.60 -13.10 -4.88
C VAL A 22 -4.71 -14.34 -4.82
N ASP A 23 -5.18 -15.44 -5.41
CA ASP A 23 -4.41 -16.68 -5.48
C ASP A 23 -3.08 -16.39 -6.18
N PRO A 24 -1.94 -16.68 -5.54
CA PRO A 24 -0.62 -16.50 -6.15
C PRO A 24 -0.44 -17.29 -7.46
N GLU A 25 -1.19 -18.38 -7.66
CA GLU A 25 -1.18 -19.12 -8.93
C GLU A 25 -1.92 -18.37 -10.04
N PHE A 26 -2.90 -17.51 -9.68
CA PHE A 26 -3.61 -16.69 -10.64
C PHE A 26 -2.79 -15.49 -11.10
N ILE A 27 -2.26 -14.71 -10.16
CA ILE A 27 -1.43 -13.54 -10.47
C ILE A 27 -0.55 -13.15 -9.29
N VAL A 28 0.72 -12.87 -9.58
CA VAL A 28 1.66 -12.25 -8.62
C VAL A 28 2.28 -11.03 -9.28
N HIS A 29 2.14 -9.88 -8.64
CA HIS A 29 2.86 -8.68 -9.06
C HIS A 29 4.32 -8.78 -8.62
N LYS A 30 5.24 -8.84 -9.57
CA LYS A 30 6.69 -8.81 -9.32
C LYS A 30 7.22 -7.41 -9.62
N LEU A 31 8.00 -6.87 -8.69
CA LEU A 31 8.70 -5.62 -8.94
C LEU A 31 9.74 -5.81 -10.05
N ASN A 32 9.74 -4.90 -11.02
CA ASN A 32 10.71 -4.90 -12.10
C ASN A 32 11.97 -4.12 -11.66
N VAL A 33 12.75 -4.74 -10.78
CA VAL A 33 14.00 -4.17 -10.26
C VAL A 33 15.10 -4.37 -11.29
N ASP A 34 15.80 -3.31 -11.64
CA ASP A 34 16.96 -3.37 -12.53
C ASP A 34 18.10 -4.16 -11.85
N PRO A 35 18.52 -5.30 -12.41
CA PRO A 35 19.56 -6.14 -11.81
C PRO A 35 20.95 -5.47 -11.79
N SER A 36 21.15 -4.40 -12.55
CA SER A 36 22.39 -3.62 -12.53
C SER A 36 22.50 -2.70 -11.30
N VAL A 37 21.38 -2.44 -10.61
CA VAL A 37 21.35 -1.59 -9.43
C VAL A 37 21.58 -2.45 -8.17
N PRO A 38 22.67 -2.25 -7.43
CA PRO A 38 22.95 -3.04 -6.24
C PRO A 38 21.94 -2.77 -5.14
N PRO A 39 21.47 -3.82 -4.43
CA PRO A 39 20.56 -3.68 -3.31
C PRO A 39 21.14 -2.81 -2.20
N LYS A 40 20.30 -1.96 -1.61
CA LYS A 40 20.69 -1.09 -0.49
C LYS A 40 20.10 -1.57 0.83
N LYS A 41 20.95 -1.60 1.87
CA LYS A 41 20.56 -1.91 3.24
C LYS A 41 20.82 -0.69 4.13
N HIS A 42 19.76 0.01 4.49
CA HIS A 42 19.87 1.14 5.40
C HIS A 42 20.15 0.70 6.83
N LYS A 43 21.08 1.39 7.50
CA LYS A 43 21.27 1.21 8.94
C LYS A 43 19.99 1.64 9.68
N PRO A 44 19.56 0.88 10.72
CA PRO A 44 18.38 1.23 11.49
C PRO A 44 18.51 2.64 12.09
N ARG A 45 17.48 3.47 11.91
CA ARG A 45 17.40 4.77 12.59
C ARG A 45 16.95 4.58 14.02
N ARG A 46 17.52 5.35 14.94
CA ARG A 46 17.04 5.40 16.33
C ARG A 46 15.67 6.09 16.35
N LEU A 47 14.68 5.40 16.87
CA LEU A 47 13.32 5.91 17.04
C LEU A 47 13.08 6.22 18.53
N ALA A 48 12.26 7.24 18.82
CA ALA A 48 11.75 7.45 20.17
C ALA A 48 10.87 6.27 20.61
N LYS A 49 10.84 5.97 21.90
CA LYS A 49 10.08 4.82 22.44
C LYS A 49 8.63 4.74 21.94
N ILE A 50 7.95 5.91 21.93
CA ILE A 50 6.56 5.99 21.45
C ILE A 50 6.42 5.60 19.96
N HIS A 51 7.39 5.92 19.13
CA HIS A 51 7.39 5.54 17.71
C HIS A 51 7.68 4.04 17.54
N VAL A 52 8.55 3.47 18.38
CA VAL A 52 8.82 2.02 18.39
C VAL A 52 7.54 1.24 18.69
N GLU A 53 6.78 1.66 19.68
CA GLU A 53 5.51 1.00 20.02
C GLU A 53 4.46 1.12 18.90
N ALA A 54 4.39 2.29 18.26
CA ALA A 54 3.51 2.48 17.10
C ALA A 54 3.88 1.54 15.93
N VAL A 55 5.18 1.38 15.65
CA VAL A 55 5.67 0.46 14.61
C VAL A 55 5.36 -0.99 14.98
N LYS A 56 5.62 -1.41 16.22
CA LYS A 56 5.33 -2.78 16.67
C LYS A 56 3.86 -3.12 16.53
N THR A 57 2.97 -2.23 16.97
CA THR A 57 1.51 -2.42 16.87
C THR A 57 1.08 -2.59 15.43
N GLU A 58 1.58 -1.75 14.52
CA GLU A 58 1.22 -1.84 13.10
C GLU A 58 1.78 -3.11 12.44
N VAL A 59 3.03 -3.47 12.73
CA VAL A 59 3.64 -4.70 12.23
C VAL A 59 2.88 -5.92 12.71
N GLN A 60 2.51 -5.97 14.00
CA GLN A 60 1.74 -7.07 14.56
C GLN A 60 0.38 -7.21 13.85
N ARG A 61 -0.33 -6.09 13.67
CA ARG A 61 -1.60 -6.05 12.94
C ARG A 61 -1.46 -6.58 11.51
N LEU A 62 -0.43 -6.14 10.77
CA LEU A 62 -0.20 -6.57 9.40
C LEU A 62 0.22 -8.05 9.30
N LYS A 63 0.91 -8.59 10.30
CA LYS A 63 1.22 -10.02 10.41
C LYS A 63 -0.05 -10.85 10.66
N GLU A 64 -0.92 -10.41 11.56
CA GLU A 64 -2.18 -11.09 11.88
C GLU A 64 -3.09 -11.21 10.65
N VAL A 65 -3.23 -10.15 9.87
CA VAL A 65 -3.97 -10.17 8.59
C VAL A 65 -3.16 -10.78 7.45
N ARG A 66 -1.95 -11.28 7.70
CA ARG A 66 -1.04 -11.92 6.74
C ARG A 66 -0.72 -11.09 5.50
N VAL A 67 -0.74 -9.76 5.62
CA VAL A 67 -0.31 -8.84 4.56
C VAL A 67 1.21 -8.84 4.43
N ILE A 68 1.91 -9.04 5.57
CA ILE A 68 3.37 -9.15 5.61
C ILE A 68 3.80 -10.45 6.27
N ARG A 69 5.01 -10.89 5.94
CA ARG A 69 5.67 -12.04 6.57
C ARG A 69 7.10 -11.67 6.97
N GLU A 70 7.65 -12.40 7.91
CA GLU A 70 9.09 -12.33 8.22
C GLU A 70 9.91 -12.95 7.10
N ILE A 71 11.02 -12.31 6.78
CA ILE A 71 12.05 -12.86 5.91
C ILE A 71 13.40 -12.72 6.60
N TYR A 72 14.25 -13.71 6.42
CA TYR A 72 15.63 -13.70 6.91
C TYR A 72 16.56 -13.23 5.78
N PHE A 73 17.54 -12.40 6.13
CA PHE A 73 18.57 -11.92 5.20
C PHE A 73 18.03 -11.18 3.96
N PRO A 74 17.19 -10.13 4.15
CA PRO A 74 16.68 -9.37 3.02
C PRO A 74 17.83 -8.71 2.23
N GLU A 75 17.68 -8.65 0.92
CA GLU A 75 18.62 -7.91 0.06
C GLU A 75 18.41 -6.40 0.18
N TRP A 76 17.16 -5.96 0.19
CA TRP A 76 16.77 -4.57 0.39
C TRP A 76 16.30 -4.35 1.83
N LEU A 77 16.78 -3.28 2.45
CA LEU A 77 16.36 -2.92 3.81
C LEU A 77 16.11 -1.42 3.90
N ALA A 78 14.83 -1.06 4.08
CA ALA A 78 14.38 0.31 4.19
C ALA A 78 14.08 0.70 5.65
N ASN A 79 14.18 2.00 5.96
CA ASN A 79 13.78 2.54 7.25
C ASN A 79 12.28 2.84 7.30
N THR A 80 11.71 2.80 8.49
CA THR A 80 10.35 3.23 8.74
C THR A 80 10.30 4.70 9.14
N LEU A 81 9.23 5.38 8.74
CA LEU A 81 8.87 6.74 9.13
C LEU A 81 7.55 6.71 9.89
N VAL A 82 7.46 7.44 10.99
CA VAL A 82 6.26 7.48 11.83
C VAL A 82 5.74 8.92 11.87
N VAL A 83 4.50 9.11 11.44
CA VAL A 83 3.86 10.43 11.38
C VAL A 83 2.57 10.42 12.18
N LYS A 84 2.34 11.47 12.97
CA LYS A 84 1.11 11.65 13.71
C LYS A 84 0.05 12.30 12.83
N LYS A 85 -1.10 11.66 12.68
CA LYS A 85 -2.26 12.22 11.98
C LYS A 85 -2.94 13.33 12.80
N LYS A 86 -3.73 14.18 12.14
CA LYS A 86 -4.53 15.22 12.82
C LYS A 86 -5.46 14.65 13.90
N ASN A 87 -5.95 13.42 13.73
CA ASN A 87 -6.79 12.72 14.71
C ASN A 87 -6.01 12.07 15.87
N GLY A 88 -4.72 12.36 16.01
CA GLY A 88 -3.86 11.85 17.08
C GLY A 88 -3.30 10.45 16.84
N LYS A 89 -3.79 9.68 15.87
CA LYS A 89 -3.31 8.33 15.56
C LYS A 89 -1.97 8.37 14.82
N TRP A 90 -1.13 7.38 15.05
CA TRP A 90 0.14 7.21 14.34
C TRP A 90 -0.08 6.52 13.00
N ARG A 91 0.69 6.93 12.00
CA ARG A 91 0.80 6.25 10.71
C ARG A 91 2.25 5.86 10.48
N VAL A 92 2.47 4.61 10.14
CA VAL A 92 3.79 4.07 9.82
C VAL A 92 3.93 4.00 8.30
N TYR A 93 5.04 4.49 7.79
CA TYR A 93 5.42 4.41 6.39
C TYR A 93 6.75 3.67 6.27
N VAL A 94 6.99 3.08 5.13
CA VAL A 94 8.29 2.51 4.75
C VAL A 94 8.89 3.37 3.65
N ASP A 95 10.17 3.70 3.79
CA ASP A 95 10.89 4.55 2.84
C ASP A 95 11.43 3.69 1.68
N PHE A 96 10.64 3.54 0.63
CA PHE A 96 11.02 2.77 -0.56
C PHE A 96 11.76 3.60 -1.63
N THR A 97 12.32 4.76 -1.28
CA THR A 97 12.96 5.67 -2.25
C THR A 97 14.00 4.96 -3.10
N ASP A 98 14.94 4.23 -2.48
CA ASP A 98 15.99 3.53 -3.24
C ASP A 98 15.44 2.37 -4.08
N LEU A 99 14.50 1.61 -3.56
CA LEU A 99 13.85 0.53 -4.30
C LEU A 99 13.07 1.09 -5.50
N ASN A 100 12.34 2.18 -5.33
CA ASN A 100 11.61 2.85 -6.39
C ASN A 100 12.55 3.43 -7.47
N GLN A 101 13.74 3.87 -7.09
CA GLN A 101 14.76 4.30 -8.06
C GLN A 101 15.34 3.14 -8.86
N ALA A 102 15.41 1.96 -8.27
CA ALA A 102 15.89 0.74 -8.94
C ALA A 102 14.82 0.07 -9.81
N CYS A 103 13.54 0.41 -9.64
CA CYS A 103 12.45 -0.10 -10.47
C CYS A 103 12.26 0.78 -11.71
N SER A 104 12.01 0.15 -12.85
CA SER A 104 11.58 0.88 -14.05
C SER A 104 10.24 1.57 -13.75
N LYS A 105 10.09 2.80 -14.27
CA LYS A 105 8.83 3.53 -14.12
C LYS A 105 7.72 2.82 -14.90
N ASP A 106 6.53 2.80 -14.30
CA ASP A 106 5.32 2.34 -14.97
C ASP A 106 5.11 3.17 -16.26
N PRO A 107 4.95 2.53 -17.42
CA PRO A 107 4.64 3.23 -18.67
C PRO A 107 3.24 3.86 -18.68
N PHE A 108 2.36 3.49 -17.74
CA PHE A 108 1.04 4.10 -17.60
C PHE A 108 1.14 5.46 -16.91
N PRO A 109 0.97 6.56 -17.65
CA PRO A 109 0.96 7.88 -17.03
C PRO A 109 -0.28 8.04 -16.16
N MET A 110 -0.10 8.62 -14.97
CA MET A 110 -1.24 9.02 -14.15
C MET A 110 -2.14 9.98 -14.95
N PRO A 111 -3.48 9.81 -14.92
CA PRO A 111 -4.39 10.72 -15.60
C PRO A 111 -4.18 12.15 -15.10
N LYS A 112 -4.16 13.11 -16.00
CA LYS A 112 -4.08 14.53 -15.63
C LYS A 112 -5.36 14.93 -14.89
N ILE A 113 -5.22 15.60 -13.74
CA ILE A 113 -6.36 16.02 -12.92
C ILE A 113 -7.39 16.82 -13.73
N ASN A 114 -6.92 17.70 -14.61
CA ASN A 114 -7.81 18.49 -15.48
C ASN A 114 -8.65 17.60 -16.40
N GLN A 115 -8.08 16.54 -16.97
CA GLN A 115 -8.83 15.58 -17.80
C GLN A 115 -9.87 14.80 -16.99
N LEU A 116 -9.57 14.48 -15.72
CA LEU A 116 -10.55 13.85 -14.83
C LEU A 116 -11.70 14.80 -14.50
N VAL A 117 -11.40 16.07 -14.22
CA VAL A 117 -12.42 17.11 -13.98
C VAL A 117 -13.29 17.31 -15.23
N ASP A 118 -12.68 17.44 -16.41
CA ASP A 118 -13.40 17.61 -17.67
C ASP A 118 -14.30 16.40 -17.97
N SER A 119 -13.83 15.19 -17.70
CA SER A 119 -14.61 13.97 -17.91
C SER A 119 -15.81 13.83 -16.96
N THR A 120 -15.81 14.54 -15.83
CA THR A 120 -16.93 14.55 -14.87
C THR A 120 -17.92 15.69 -15.15
N TYR A 121 -17.57 16.64 -16.00
CA TYR A 121 -18.43 17.76 -16.33
C TYR A 121 -19.73 17.30 -17.00
N GLY A 122 -20.84 17.89 -16.60
CA GLY A 122 -22.17 17.56 -17.15
C GLY A 122 -22.83 16.30 -16.56
N HIS A 123 -22.17 15.57 -15.67
CA HIS A 123 -22.75 14.41 -14.99
C HIS A 123 -23.35 14.84 -13.64
N PRO A 124 -24.68 14.69 -13.42
CA PRO A 124 -25.36 15.11 -12.18
C PRO A 124 -25.04 14.22 -10.98
N ARG A 125 -24.43 13.06 -11.22
CA ARG A 125 -24.06 12.09 -10.16
C ARG A 125 -22.69 11.49 -10.46
N MET A 126 -21.87 11.37 -9.43
CA MET A 126 -20.57 10.69 -9.49
C MET A 126 -20.52 9.63 -8.41
N SER A 127 -19.91 8.49 -8.71
CA SER A 127 -19.55 7.47 -7.74
C SER A 127 -18.04 7.30 -7.74
N PHE A 128 -17.47 7.20 -6.53
CA PHE A 128 -16.05 6.91 -6.36
C PHE A 128 -15.93 5.44 -5.93
N LEU A 129 -15.17 4.69 -6.69
CA LEU A 129 -14.83 3.32 -6.36
C LEU A 129 -13.35 3.30 -5.97
N ASP A 130 -13.08 2.87 -4.74
CA ASP A 130 -11.72 2.64 -4.26
C ASP A 130 -11.49 1.13 -4.25
N ALA A 131 -10.52 0.67 -5.00
CA ALA A 131 -10.15 -0.74 -5.06
C ALA A 131 -8.98 -0.99 -4.11
N PHE A 132 -9.20 -1.89 -3.15
CA PHE A 132 -8.18 -2.37 -2.23
C PHE A 132 -7.35 -3.49 -2.83
#